data_7a45941e8dedb2282189e067adcf7768
#
_entry.id   7a45941e8dedb2282189e067adcf7768
#
_cell.length_a   1.000
_cell.length_b   1.000
_cell.length_c   1.000
_cell.angle_alpha   90.00
_cell.angle_beta   90.00
_cell.angle_gamma   90.00
#
_symmetry.space_group_name_H-M   'P 1'
#
loop_
_entity.id
_entity.type
_entity.pdbx_description
1 polymer ?
#
loop_
_entity_poly.entity_id
_entity_poly.type
_entity_poly.pdbx_seq_one_letter_code
_entity_poly.pdbx_strand_id
1 'polypeptide(L)'
;MHILMCNDDGILADGLRELATYLSQYYRITVVAPATEQSAKSHALTTEIPLKLDAYNGEDDNPRLYALTGTPSDCMKFGLSYLLADDMPDLVVSGINHGFNLGSDVLYSGTVSAAMESAFYGIPGLALSVERYSSKRGREMHPFIYELIEKIYVNEHFDGLLNVNFPMRGICDWEHFKIVSQGLQTYSNIIDARINSRGQDYYWLAGDLNCGKEDVPTDVEYVRKGYITGVTLTWKQQDNESMNRLTNILDKI
;
A
#
# COMPACT_ATOMS: atom_id res chain seq x y z
N MET A 1 14.40 12.77 9.84
CA MET A 1 13.69 12.30 8.64
C MET A 1 12.26 12.81 8.64
N HIS A 2 11.71 13.18 7.50
CA HIS A 2 10.32 13.56 7.29
C HIS A 2 9.60 12.44 6.52
N ILE A 3 8.49 11.93 7.06
CA ILE A 3 7.69 10.86 6.43
C ILE A 3 6.32 11.42 6.04
N LEU A 4 5.93 11.22 4.78
CA LEU A 4 4.56 11.44 4.33
C LEU A 4 3.80 10.12 4.42
N MET A 5 2.65 10.12 5.11
CA MET A 5 1.84 8.91 5.30
C MET A 5 0.48 9.01 4.61
N CYS A 6 -0.01 7.86 4.14
CA CYS A 6 -1.34 7.68 3.55
C CYS A 6 -1.92 6.30 3.90
N ASN A 7 -3.15 6.04 3.46
CA ASN A 7 -3.79 4.73 3.39
C ASN A 7 -4.97 4.77 2.40
N ASP A 8 -5.70 3.68 2.25
CA ASP A 8 -7.00 3.64 1.54
C ASP A 8 -8.21 3.39 2.47
N ASP A 9 -7.97 3.07 3.74
CA ASP A 9 -9.04 2.94 4.76
C ASP A 9 -9.59 4.31 5.23
N GLY A 10 -8.89 5.40 4.94
CA GLY A 10 -9.26 6.79 5.28
C GLY A 10 -8.56 7.35 6.52
N ILE A 11 -8.62 8.70 6.66
CA ILE A 11 -7.91 9.48 7.69
C ILE A 11 -8.22 9.05 9.13
N LEU A 12 -9.40 8.48 9.38
CA LEU A 12 -9.84 8.06 10.71
C LEU A 12 -9.49 6.60 11.02
N ALA A 13 -8.89 5.86 10.09
CA ALA A 13 -8.54 4.46 10.30
C ALA A 13 -7.47 4.27 11.38
N ASP A 14 -7.73 3.34 12.29
CA ASP A 14 -6.84 3.06 13.44
C ASP A 14 -5.43 2.68 12.99
N GLY A 15 -5.30 1.87 11.92
CA GLY A 15 -4.01 1.43 11.39
C GLY A 15 -3.09 2.58 11.00
N LEU A 16 -3.63 3.60 10.34
CA LEU A 16 -2.89 4.81 9.97
C LEU A 16 -2.56 5.67 11.19
N ARG A 17 -3.58 5.97 12.01
CA ARG A 17 -3.45 6.93 13.11
C ARG A 17 -2.52 6.43 14.21
N GLU A 18 -2.65 5.17 14.59
CA GLU A 18 -1.81 4.57 15.62
C GLU A 18 -0.35 4.47 15.15
N LEU A 19 -0.11 4.10 13.89
CA LEU A 19 1.25 4.08 13.32
C LEU A 19 1.84 5.48 13.23
N ALA A 20 1.08 6.46 12.71
CA ALA A 20 1.53 7.85 12.64
C ALA A 20 1.89 8.42 14.02
N THR A 21 1.04 8.16 15.02
CA THR A 21 1.32 8.55 16.43
C THR A 21 2.56 7.85 16.99
N TYR A 22 2.77 6.59 16.68
CA TYR A 22 3.96 5.85 17.12
C TYR A 22 5.22 6.41 16.48
N LEU A 23 5.23 6.58 15.16
CA LEU A 23 6.39 7.07 14.41
C LEU A 23 6.70 8.54 14.68
N SER A 24 5.72 9.35 15.09
CA SER A 24 5.93 10.78 15.44
C SER A 24 6.84 11.01 16.64
N GLN A 25 7.12 9.96 17.44
CA GLN A 25 8.09 10.01 18.52
C GLN A 25 9.55 10.04 18.00
N TYR A 26 9.79 9.65 16.74
CA TYR A 26 11.11 9.50 16.15
C TYR A 26 11.32 10.37 14.92
N TYR A 27 10.22 10.70 14.19
CA TYR A 27 10.26 11.38 12.91
C TYR A 27 9.24 12.52 12.85
N ARG A 28 9.47 13.46 11.94
CA ARG A 28 8.44 14.40 11.53
C ARG A 28 7.44 13.67 10.62
N ILE A 29 6.17 13.69 10.95
CA ILE A 29 5.12 12.97 10.23
C ILE A 29 4.10 13.95 9.66
N THR A 30 3.84 13.84 8.37
CA THR A 30 2.68 14.45 7.71
C THR A 30 1.80 13.35 7.17
N VAL A 31 0.51 13.40 7.44
CA VAL A 31 -0.49 12.47 6.93
C VAL A 31 -1.39 13.20 5.95
N VAL A 32 -1.50 12.69 4.74
CA VAL A 32 -2.52 13.11 3.76
C VAL A 32 -3.25 11.84 3.31
N ALA A 33 -4.48 11.67 3.76
CA ALA A 33 -5.25 10.45 3.53
C ALA A 33 -6.67 10.75 3.04
N PRO A 34 -7.35 9.81 2.39
CA PRO A 34 -8.72 9.96 1.95
C PRO A 34 -9.66 10.32 3.11
N ALA A 35 -10.61 11.24 2.85
CA ALA A 35 -11.65 11.60 3.84
C ALA A 35 -12.58 10.41 4.17
N THR A 36 -12.72 9.47 3.25
CA THR A 36 -13.54 8.24 3.37
C THR A 36 -12.79 7.06 2.78
N GLU A 37 -13.17 5.85 3.17
CA GLU A 37 -12.62 4.60 2.64
C GLU A 37 -12.64 4.54 1.11
N GLN A 38 -11.55 4.10 0.51
CA GLN A 38 -11.29 4.00 -0.93
C GLN A 38 -10.77 2.61 -1.35
N SER A 39 -11.22 1.55 -0.68
CA SER A 39 -10.80 0.17 -0.96
C SER A 39 -11.03 -0.22 -2.42
N ALA A 40 -10.11 -1.00 -2.98
CA ALA A 40 -10.14 -1.51 -4.35
C ALA A 40 -10.21 -0.42 -5.44
N LYS A 41 -9.67 0.78 -5.19
CA LYS A 41 -9.60 1.87 -6.18
C LYS A 41 -8.36 1.82 -7.06
N SER A 42 -7.44 0.88 -6.82
CA SER A 42 -6.21 0.77 -7.60
C SER A 42 -5.43 2.12 -7.61
N HIS A 43 -4.76 2.43 -8.69
CA HIS A 43 -4.03 3.68 -8.94
C HIS A 43 -4.90 4.75 -9.61
N ALA A 44 -6.18 4.85 -9.22
CA ALA A 44 -7.14 5.78 -9.83
C ALA A 44 -6.87 7.24 -9.42
N LEU A 45 -7.12 8.17 -10.34
CA LEU A 45 -7.04 9.62 -10.13
C LEU A 45 -8.41 10.27 -10.32
N THR A 46 -8.69 11.30 -9.53
CA THR A 46 -9.89 12.13 -9.61
C THR A 46 -9.60 13.39 -10.43
N THR A 47 -10.10 13.44 -11.67
CA THR A 47 -9.82 14.54 -12.61
C THR A 47 -11.04 15.38 -12.96
N GLU A 48 -12.26 14.90 -12.70
CA GLU A 48 -13.50 15.56 -13.15
C GLU A 48 -14.18 16.39 -12.08
N ILE A 49 -13.83 16.21 -10.81
CA ILE A 49 -14.40 16.94 -9.68
C ILE A 49 -13.29 17.57 -8.83
N PRO A 50 -13.53 18.75 -8.22
CA PRO A 50 -12.52 19.38 -7.38
C PRO A 50 -12.29 18.60 -6.09
N LEU A 51 -11.02 18.50 -5.68
CA LEU A 51 -10.61 17.95 -4.40
C LEU A 51 -10.73 19.01 -3.29
N LYS A 52 -11.11 18.58 -2.08
CA LYS A 52 -11.17 19.43 -0.89
C LYS A 52 -10.21 18.87 0.16
N LEU A 53 -9.45 19.77 0.78
CA LEU A 53 -8.54 19.45 1.87
C LEU A 53 -9.10 19.98 3.19
N ASP A 54 -9.17 19.14 4.21
CA ASP A 54 -9.52 19.51 5.56
C ASP A 54 -8.35 19.18 6.50
N ALA A 55 -7.86 20.18 7.25
CA ALA A 55 -6.87 19.96 8.32
C ALA A 55 -7.58 19.46 9.58
N TYR A 56 -7.04 18.40 10.19
CA TYR A 56 -7.59 17.79 11.41
C TYR A 56 -6.91 18.29 12.69
N ASN A 57 -5.75 18.94 12.55
CA ASN A 57 -4.99 19.50 13.66
C ASN A 57 -4.11 20.66 13.18
N GLY A 58 -3.33 21.29 14.09
CA GLY A 58 -2.51 22.46 13.81
C GLY A 58 -1.27 22.16 12.96
N GLU A 59 -0.71 23.23 12.35
CA GLU A 59 0.51 23.12 11.54
C GLU A 59 1.75 22.75 12.35
N ASP A 60 1.77 23.06 13.65
CA ASP A 60 2.87 22.74 14.56
C ASP A 60 2.75 21.35 15.19
N ASP A 61 1.64 20.62 14.93
CA ASP A 61 1.44 19.28 15.48
C ASP A 61 2.33 18.24 14.79
N ASN A 62 2.66 17.18 15.52
CA ASN A 62 3.33 16.00 14.99
C ASN A 62 2.65 14.74 15.54
N PRO A 63 1.92 13.98 14.72
CA PRO A 63 1.76 14.10 13.26
C PRO A 63 0.82 15.24 12.85
N ARG A 64 1.10 15.90 11.71
CA ARG A 64 0.13 16.77 11.00
C ARG A 64 -0.85 15.91 10.20
N LEU A 65 -2.14 16.18 10.32
CA LEU A 65 -3.19 15.33 9.75
C LEU A 65 -4.10 16.11 8.79
N TYR A 66 -4.16 15.64 7.54
CA TYR A 66 -5.01 16.21 6.50
C TYR A 66 -5.88 15.15 5.85
N ALA A 67 -7.17 15.45 5.66
CA ALA A 67 -8.09 14.63 4.87
C ALA A 67 -8.31 15.27 3.49
N LEU A 68 -8.21 14.48 2.43
CA LEU A 68 -8.50 14.90 1.06
C LEU A 68 -9.71 14.13 0.52
N THR A 69 -10.64 14.82 -0.17
CA THR A 69 -11.77 14.16 -0.84
C THR A 69 -11.33 13.52 -2.16
N GLY A 70 -10.48 12.49 -2.11
CA GLY A 70 -9.91 11.83 -3.28
C GLY A 70 -9.47 10.40 -2.98
N THR A 71 -8.83 9.79 -3.96
CA THR A 71 -8.21 8.48 -3.84
C THR A 71 -6.88 8.57 -3.07
N PRO A 72 -6.29 7.44 -2.63
CA PRO A 72 -4.94 7.44 -2.07
C PRO A 72 -3.88 8.05 -3.00
N SER A 73 -3.97 7.80 -4.30
CA SER A 73 -3.07 8.41 -5.30
C SER A 73 -3.25 9.93 -5.41
N ASP A 74 -4.49 10.43 -5.33
CA ASP A 74 -4.76 11.87 -5.26
C ASP A 74 -4.13 12.49 -4.02
N CYS A 75 -4.24 11.81 -2.86
CA CYS A 75 -3.64 12.26 -1.61
C CYS A 75 -2.13 12.39 -1.73
N MET A 76 -1.46 11.42 -2.33
CA MET A 76 -0.01 11.47 -2.52
C MET A 76 0.40 12.51 -3.55
N LYS A 77 -0.29 12.62 -4.69
CA LYS A 77 -0.03 13.70 -5.65
C LYS A 77 -0.20 15.07 -5.02
N PHE A 78 -1.28 15.29 -4.27
CA PHE A 78 -1.50 16.55 -3.58
C PHE A 78 -0.42 16.81 -2.52
N GLY A 79 -0.10 15.80 -1.71
CA GLY A 79 0.95 15.89 -0.70
C GLY A 79 2.30 16.25 -1.28
N LEU A 80 2.74 15.55 -2.31
CA LEU A 80 4.07 15.69 -2.90
C LEU A 80 4.19 16.90 -3.83
N SER A 81 3.16 17.22 -4.64
CA SER A 81 3.26 18.28 -5.63
C SER A 81 2.79 19.65 -5.15
N TYR A 82 2.08 19.72 -4.02
CA TYR A 82 1.52 20.99 -3.53
C TYR A 82 1.82 21.23 -2.05
N LEU A 83 1.36 20.34 -1.14
CA LEU A 83 1.47 20.59 0.30
C LEU A 83 2.91 20.62 0.80
N LEU A 84 3.76 19.74 0.28
CA LEU A 84 5.16 19.55 0.66
C LEU A 84 6.14 19.85 -0.49
N ALA A 85 5.72 20.60 -1.50
CA ALA A 85 6.55 20.88 -2.68
C ALA A 85 7.89 21.54 -2.33
N ASP A 86 7.92 22.41 -1.31
CA ASP A 86 9.13 23.09 -0.83
C ASP A 86 9.82 22.37 0.35
N ASP A 87 9.26 21.26 0.82
CA ASP A 87 9.75 20.52 2.00
C ASP A 87 9.46 19.01 1.80
N MET A 88 10.04 18.46 0.74
CA MET A 88 9.79 17.07 0.31
C MET A 88 10.10 16.06 1.41
N PRO A 89 9.29 15.01 1.54
CA PRO A 89 9.56 13.94 2.52
C PRO A 89 10.72 13.05 2.06
N ASP A 90 11.38 12.44 3.02
CA ASP A 90 12.46 11.47 2.78
C ASP A 90 11.92 10.07 2.47
N LEU A 91 10.68 9.76 2.89
CA LEU A 91 10.02 8.46 2.73
C LEU A 91 8.51 8.64 2.63
N VAL A 92 7.86 7.87 1.77
CA VAL A 92 6.39 7.70 1.78
C VAL A 92 6.04 6.36 2.43
N VAL A 93 5.15 6.37 3.43
CA VAL A 93 4.62 5.18 4.09
C VAL A 93 3.10 5.12 3.88
N SER A 94 2.61 4.02 3.31
CA SER A 94 1.18 3.80 3.11
C SER A 94 0.67 2.61 3.91
N GLY A 95 -0.38 2.80 4.70
CA GLY A 95 -0.99 1.76 5.55
C GLY A 95 -1.15 2.23 7.00
N ILE A 96 -1.37 1.32 7.96
CA ILE A 96 -1.41 -0.14 7.81
C ILE A 96 -2.80 -0.54 7.29
N ASN A 97 -2.84 -1.17 6.13
CA ASN A 97 -4.07 -1.63 5.50
C ASN A 97 -4.70 -2.79 6.26
N HIS A 98 -6.03 -2.78 6.36
CA HIS A 98 -6.83 -3.90 6.86
C HIS A 98 -7.15 -4.85 5.70
N GLY A 99 -6.34 -5.86 5.52
CA GLY A 99 -6.35 -6.83 4.44
C GLY A 99 -4.97 -6.97 3.81
N PHE A 100 -4.67 -8.12 3.29
CA PHE A 100 -3.42 -8.35 2.55
C PHE A 100 -3.40 -7.64 1.20
N ASN A 101 -2.21 -7.25 0.78
CA ASN A 101 -1.89 -6.84 -0.58
C ASN A 101 -0.80 -7.77 -1.12
N LEU A 102 -1.18 -8.98 -1.49
CA LEU A 102 -0.30 -10.07 -1.92
C LEU A 102 -0.46 -10.38 -3.40
N GLY A 103 0.62 -10.82 -4.01
CA GLY A 103 0.59 -11.30 -5.39
C GLY A 103 -0.06 -10.32 -6.35
N SER A 104 -0.99 -10.80 -7.18
CA SER A 104 -1.71 -9.97 -8.15
C SER A 104 -2.68 -8.95 -7.54
N ASP A 105 -3.06 -9.08 -6.24
CA ASP A 105 -3.96 -8.12 -5.59
C ASP A 105 -3.33 -6.73 -5.42
N VAL A 106 -2.00 -6.65 -5.47
CA VAL A 106 -1.23 -5.41 -5.59
C VAL A 106 -1.79 -4.46 -6.66
N LEU A 107 -2.30 -5.00 -7.78
CA LEU A 107 -2.85 -4.21 -8.88
C LEU A 107 -4.15 -3.48 -8.53
N TYR A 108 -4.87 -3.95 -7.52
CA TYR A 108 -6.13 -3.34 -7.07
C TYR A 108 -5.98 -2.49 -5.81
N SER A 109 -4.78 -2.49 -5.20
CA SER A 109 -4.51 -1.88 -3.91
C SER A 109 -4.34 -0.37 -4.00
N GLY A 110 -5.16 0.38 -3.28
CA GLY A 110 -4.96 1.81 -3.03
C GLY A 110 -3.76 2.08 -2.13
N THR A 111 -3.53 1.23 -1.13
CA THR A 111 -2.36 1.31 -0.23
C THR A 111 -1.04 1.21 -0.99
N VAL A 112 -0.90 0.20 -1.87
CA VAL A 112 0.32 0.02 -2.68
C VAL A 112 0.47 1.16 -3.68
N SER A 113 -0.62 1.58 -4.32
CA SER A 113 -0.61 2.67 -5.30
C SER A 113 -0.17 4.00 -4.68
N ALA A 114 -0.62 4.30 -3.45
CA ALA A 114 -0.16 5.49 -2.72
C ALA A 114 1.36 5.45 -2.48
N ALA A 115 1.89 4.33 -1.99
CA ALA A 115 3.34 4.19 -1.83
C ALA A 115 4.08 4.28 -3.18
N MET A 116 3.49 3.79 -4.28
CA MET A 116 4.09 3.81 -5.61
C MET A 116 4.16 5.22 -6.21
N GLU A 117 3.25 6.14 -5.85
CA GLU A 117 3.31 7.54 -6.29
C GLU A 117 4.64 8.21 -5.92
N SER A 118 5.27 7.83 -4.81
CA SER A 118 6.57 8.39 -4.39
C SER A 118 7.67 8.18 -5.42
N ALA A 119 7.62 7.06 -6.16
CA ALA A 119 8.63 6.73 -7.16
C ALA A 119 8.69 7.73 -8.33
N PHE A 120 7.58 8.43 -8.63
CA PHE A 120 7.57 9.49 -9.66
C PHE A 120 8.30 10.76 -9.22
N TYR A 121 8.57 10.89 -7.92
CA TYR A 121 9.31 12.01 -7.31
C TYR A 121 10.72 11.60 -6.88
N GLY A 122 11.13 10.35 -7.15
CA GLY A 122 12.43 9.81 -6.72
C GLY A 122 12.53 9.59 -5.21
N ILE A 123 11.40 9.41 -4.53
CA ILE A 123 11.30 9.17 -3.09
C ILE A 123 11.03 7.69 -2.86
N PRO A 124 11.71 7.03 -1.91
CA PRO A 124 11.42 5.64 -1.56
C PRO A 124 10.03 5.48 -0.97
N GLY A 125 9.45 4.28 -1.14
CA GLY A 125 8.11 3.96 -0.68
C GLY A 125 8.04 2.70 0.16
N LEU A 126 7.13 2.69 1.14
CA LEU A 126 6.84 1.53 1.99
C LEU A 126 5.32 1.35 2.08
N ALA A 127 4.80 0.24 1.55
CA ALA A 127 3.42 -0.17 1.72
C ALA A 127 3.33 -1.24 2.82
N LEU A 128 2.38 -1.08 3.75
CA LEU A 128 2.20 -1.92 4.92
C LEU A 128 0.77 -2.48 4.98
N SER A 129 0.66 -3.79 5.08
CA SER A 129 -0.63 -4.48 5.14
C SER A 129 -0.63 -5.58 6.20
N VAL A 130 -1.77 -5.85 6.80
CA VAL A 130 -1.97 -6.96 7.74
C VAL A 130 -3.29 -7.64 7.44
N GLU A 131 -3.38 -8.96 7.58
CA GLU A 131 -4.59 -9.74 7.30
C GLU A 131 -5.84 -9.16 7.98
N ARG A 132 -5.70 -8.78 9.24
CA ARG A 132 -6.73 -8.07 10.02
C ARG A 132 -6.06 -7.15 11.03
N TYR A 133 -6.30 -5.86 10.88
CA TYR A 133 -5.79 -4.89 11.84
C TYR A 133 -6.59 -4.92 13.16
N SER A 134 -5.87 -4.72 14.25
CA SER A 134 -6.41 -4.38 15.57
C SER A 134 -5.33 -3.62 16.33
N SER A 135 -5.71 -2.74 17.25
CA SER A 135 -4.76 -1.97 18.06
C SER A 135 -3.79 -2.86 18.87
N LYS A 136 -4.23 -4.07 19.25
CA LYS A 136 -3.31 -5.05 19.87
C LYS A 136 -2.24 -5.48 18.88
N ARG A 137 -2.62 -5.84 17.64
CA ARG A 137 -1.68 -6.26 16.60
C ARG A 137 -0.79 -5.11 16.17
N GLY A 138 -1.33 -3.89 16.07
CA GLY A 138 -0.55 -2.67 15.82
C GLY A 138 0.61 -2.51 16.79
N ARG A 139 0.34 -2.59 18.11
CA ARG A 139 1.39 -2.49 19.14
C ARG A 139 2.50 -3.55 19.03
N GLU A 140 2.19 -4.73 18.48
CA GLU A 140 3.19 -5.77 18.22
C GLU A 140 4.03 -5.46 16.96
N MET A 141 3.44 -4.79 15.97
CA MET A 141 4.07 -4.51 14.67
C MET A 141 4.87 -3.20 14.67
N HIS A 142 4.40 -2.15 15.36
CA HIS A 142 4.98 -0.82 15.29
C HIS A 142 6.49 -0.78 15.62
N PRO A 143 7.00 -1.48 16.66
CA PRO A 143 8.44 -1.51 16.93
C PRO A 143 9.23 -2.12 15.76
N PHE A 144 8.74 -3.21 15.16
CA PHE A 144 9.40 -3.83 14.03
C PHE A 144 9.35 -2.95 12.77
N ILE A 145 8.22 -2.24 12.54
CA ILE A 145 8.12 -1.26 11.44
C ILE A 145 9.14 -0.13 11.61
N TYR A 146 9.32 0.38 12.83
CA TYR A 146 10.34 1.36 13.13
C TYR A 146 11.75 0.83 12.84
N GLU A 147 12.08 -0.37 13.32
CA GLU A 147 13.38 -1.01 13.05
C GLU A 147 13.60 -1.26 11.55
N LEU A 148 12.54 -1.62 10.81
CA LEU A 148 12.60 -1.82 9.37
C LEU A 148 12.92 -0.53 8.65
N ILE A 149 12.26 0.58 9.04
CA ILE A 149 12.53 1.91 8.48
C ILE A 149 14.00 2.31 8.78
N GLU A 150 14.44 2.20 10.03
CA GLU A 150 15.80 2.53 10.43
C GLU A 150 16.84 1.71 9.65
N LYS A 151 16.66 0.40 9.60
CA LYS A 151 17.64 -0.48 8.96
C LYS A 151 17.69 -0.31 7.44
N ILE A 152 16.52 -0.29 6.79
CA ILE A 152 16.45 -0.34 5.32
C ILE A 152 16.59 1.05 4.71
N TYR A 153 15.86 2.04 5.22
CA TYR A 153 15.79 3.35 4.57
C TYR A 153 16.79 4.35 5.16
N VAL A 154 17.01 4.33 6.47
CA VAL A 154 17.94 5.27 7.11
C VAL A 154 19.39 4.80 6.99
N ASN A 155 19.70 3.54 7.34
CA ASN A 155 21.07 3.06 7.39
C ASN A 155 21.58 2.55 6.04
N GLU A 156 20.78 1.78 5.30
CA GLU A 156 21.18 1.18 4.02
C GLU A 156 20.75 2.01 2.80
N HIS A 157 20.01 3.12 3.00
CA HIS A 157 19.59 4.06 1.95
C HIS A 157 18.89 3.39 0.77
N PHE A 158 18.03 2.39 1.05
CA PHE A 158 17.25 1.75 0.00
C PHE A 158 16.29 2.77 -0.64
N ASP A 159 16.37 2.95 -1.95
CA ASP A 159 15.66 3.95 -2.74
C ASP A 159 14.42 3.41 -3.48
N GLY A 160 14.06 2.14 -3.23
CA GLY A 160 12.96 1.46 -3.90
C GLY A 160 11.63 1.50 -3.15
N LEU A 161 10.65 0.82 -3.75
CA LEU A 161 9.34 0.56 -3.16
C LEU A 161 9.32 -0.85 -2.56
N LEU A 162 9.00 -0.95 -1.27
CA LEU A 162 8.84 -2.21 -0.55
C LEU A 162 7.38 -2.39 -0.13
N ASN A 163 6.77 -3.51 -0.51
CA ASN A 163 5.44 -3.93 -0.07
C ASN A 163 5.59 -5.00 1.01
N VAL A 164 5.13 -4.71 2.22
CA VAL A 164 5.27 -5.60 3.39
C VAL A 164 3.91 -6.06 3.88
N ASN A 165 3.75 -7.37 4.02
CA ASN A 165 2.54 -8.00 4.52
C ASN A 165 2.82 -8.74 5.83
N PHE A 166 2.04 -8.42 6.87
CA PHE A 166 2.13 -9.02 8.19
C PHE A 166 1.02 -10.06 8.38
N PRO A 167 1.33 -11.31 8.75
CA PRO A 167 0.29 -12.28 9.09
C PRO A 167 -0.45 -11.83 10.35
N MET A 168 -1.73 -12.22 10.49
CA MET A 168 -2.53 -11.90 11.67
C MET A 168 -1.89 -12.41 12.96
N ARG A 169 -1.23 -13.55 12.86
CA ARG A 169 -0.51 -14.21 13.97
C ARG A 169 0.91 -14.50 13.51
N GLY A 170 1.87 -14.22 14.35
CA GLY A 170 3.28 -14.42 14.04
C GLY A 170 4.14 -13.44 14.82
N ILE A 171 5.40 -13.76 14.93
CA ILE A 171 6.40 -12.94 15.60
C ILE A 171 6.86 -11.85 14.64
N CYS A 172 6.95 -10.62 15.13
CA CYS A 172 7.45 -9.49 14.37
C CYS A 172 8.95 -9.30 14.68
N ASP A 173 9.80 -10.04 13.99
CA ASP A 173 11.25 -9.95 14.09
C ASP A 173 11.92 -10.26 12.74
N TRP A 174 13.23 -10.09 12.68
CA TRP A 174 14.05 -10.28 11.47
C TRP A 174 14.17 -11.76 11.05
N GLU A 175 14.04 -12.70 11.96
CA GLU A 175 14.09 -14.13 11.66
C GLU A 175 12.84 -14.55 10.85
N HIS A 176 11.70 -13.93 11.17
CA HIS A 176 10.42 -14.18 10.50
C HIS A 176 10.15 -13.23 9.33
N PHE A 177 11.05 -12.30 8.98
CA PHE A 177 10.94 -11.45 7.82
C PHE A 177 11.67 -12.05 6.61
N LYS A 178 10.97 -12.15 5.46
CA LYS A 178 11.50 -12.75 4.23
C LYS A 178 11.26 -11.83 3.03
N ILE A 179 12.32 -11.53 2.28
CA ILE A 179 12.19 -10.95 0.95
C ILE A 179 11.95 -12.09 -0.02
N VAL A 180 10.86 -12.02 -0.77
CA VAL A 180 10.35 -13.09 -1.63
C VAL A 180 9.85 -12.53 -2.95
N SER A 181 9.57 -13.41 -3.91
CA SER A 181 8.93 -13.01 -5.18
C SER A 181 7.45 -12.67 -4.97
N GLN A 182 6.92 -11.80 -5.83
CA GLN A 182 5.49 -11.58 -5.95
C GLN A 182 4.82 -12.83 -6.50
N GLY A 183 3.81 -13.33 -5.80
CA GLY A 183 3.08 -14.53 -6.22
C GLY A 183 1.86 -14.22 -7.09
N LEU A 184 1.15 -15.28 -7.49
CA LEU A 184 -0.12 -15.17 -8.20
C LEU A 184 -1.28 -15.50 -7.27
N GLN A 185 -2.20 -14.57 -7.11
CA GLN A 185 -3.50 -14.74 -6.46
C GLN A 185 -4.60 -14.55 -7.51
N THR A 186 -5.52 -15.50 -7.62
CA THR A 186 -6.68 -15.39 -8.51
C THR A 186 -7.94 -15.73 -7.74
N TYR A 187 -9.06 -15.29 -8.26
CA TYR A 187 -10.35 -15.58 -7.66
C TYR A 187 -11.18 -16.38 -8.66
N SER A 188 -11.93 -17.39 -8.20
CA SER A 188 -12.98 -17.98 -9.02
C SER A 188 -14.05 -16.91 -9.20
N ASN A 189 -14.21 -16.39 -10.41
CA ASN A 189 -15.12 -15.30 -10.73
C ASN A 189 -16.58 -15.77 -10.62
N ILE A 190 -17.05 -15.87 -9.41
CA ILE A 190 -18.46 -16.15 -9.10
C ILE A 190 -19.17 -14.80 -9.06
N ILE A 191 -20.08 -14.59 -9.99
CA ILE A 191 -21.06 -13.51 -9.92
C ILE A 191 -22.25 -14.05 -9.13
N ASP A 192 -22.50 -13.48 -7.93
CA ASP A 192 -23.69 -13.76 -7.14
C ASP A 192 -24.82 -12.84 -7.63
N ALA A 193 -25.72 -13.40 -8.42
CA ALA A 193 -26.87 -12.72 -9.00
C ALA A 193 -28.07 -12.78 -8.05
N ARG A 194 -28.70 -11.64 -7.76
CA ARG A 194 -29.85 -11.52 -6.87
C ARG A 194 -30.90 -10.56 -7.44
N ILE A 195 -32.10 -10.61 -6.88
CA ILE A 195 -33.21 -9.70 -7.22
C ILE A 195 -33.54 -8.87 -5.99
N ASN A 196 -33.65 -7.54 -6.14
CA ASN A 196 -34.05 -6.67 -5.05
C ASN A 196 -35.58 -6.68 -4.84
N SER A 197 -36.07 -6.00 -3.78
CA SER A 197 -37.50 -5.93 -3.44
C SER A 197 -38.40 -5.23 -4.49
N ARG A 198 -37.79 -4.59 -5.51
CA ARG A 198 -38.48 -3.95 -6.64
C ARG A 198 -38.47 -4.79 -7.91
N GLY A 199 -37.95 -6.04 -7.85
CA GLY A 199 -37.85 -6.95 -9.00
C GLY A 199 -36.69 -6.62 -9.95
N GLN A 200 -35.67 -5.85 -9.52
CA GLN A 200 -34.50 -5.50 -10.35
C GLN A 200 -33.34 -6.43 -10.00
N ASP A 201 -32.64 -6.92 -11.03
CA ASP A 201 -31.44 -7.70 -10.87
C ASP A 201 -30.31 -6.83 -10.34
N TYR A 202 -29.49 -7.42 -9.45
CA TYR A 202 -28.22 -6.85 -9.01
C TYR A 202 -27.21 -7.97 -8.77
N TYR A 203 -25.93 -7.64 -8.81
CA TYR A 203 -24.84 -8.60 -8.84
C TYR A 203 -23.78 -8.22 -7.84
N TRP A 204 -23.26 -9.21 -7.11
CA TRP A 204 -22.07 -9.06 -6.30
C TRP A 204 -20.88 -9.72 -7.01
N LEU A 205 -19.72 -9.03 -6.98
CA LEU A 205 -18.46 -9.70 -7.24
C LEU A 205 -18.13 -10.53 -6.00
N ALA A 206 -18.22 -11.83 -6.13
CA ALA A 206 -17.87 -12.82 -5.11
C ALA A 206 -16.85 -13.78 -5.72
N GLY A 207 -16.14 -14.50 -4.90
CA GLY A 207 -15.21 -15.51 -5.39
C GLY A 207 -14.38 -16.11 -4.28
N ASP A 208 -14.04 -17.37 -4.45
CA ASP A 208 -13.09 -18.05 -3.59
C ASP A 208 -11.67 -17.76 -4.09
N LEU A 209 -10.78 -17.51 -3.14
CA LEU A 209 -9.38 -17.25 -3.42
C LEU A 209 -8.69 -18.52 -3.92
N ASN A 210 -8.11 -18.46 -5.12
CA ASN A 210 -7.26 -19.49 -5.68
C ASN A 210 -5.80 -19.04 -5.66
N CYS A 211 -4.94 -19.83 -5.06
CA CYS A 211 -3.51 -19.56 -5.06
C CYS A 211 -2.84 -20.52 -6.02
N GLY A 212 -2.14 -19.96 -6.97
CA GLY A 212 -1.28 -20.72 -7.87
C GLY A 212 -0.21 -21.49 -7.08
N LYS A 213 0.27 -22.58 -7.65
CA LYS A 213 1.52 -23.19 -7.23
C LYS A 213 2.64 -22.61 -8.09
N GLU A 214 3.63 -22.06 -7.46
CA GLU A 214 4.80 -21.50 -8.13
C GLU A 214 6.05 -22.27 -7.73
N ASP A 215 7.05 -22.30 -8.61
CA ASP A 215 8.30 -23.04 -8.38
C ASP A 215 9.28 -22.28 -7.47
N VAL A 216 8.96 -21.02 -7.13
CA VAL A 216 9.78 -20.15 -6.28
C VAL A 216 9.00 -19.71 -5.04
N PRO A 217 9.68 -19.38 -3.92
CA PRO A 217 9.03 -18.84 -2.74
C PRO A 217 8.35 -17.51 -3.03
N THR A 218 7.05 -17.39 -2.70
CA THR A 218 6.25 -16.19 -2.95
C THR A 218 5.69 -15.58 -1.66
N ASP A 219 5.27 -14.32 -1.74
CA ASP A 219 4.61 -13.61 -0.64
C ASP A 219 3.32 -14.32 -0.21
N VAL A 220 2.53 -14.82 -1.17
CA VAL A 220 1.30 -15.58 -0.93
C VAL A 220 1.56 -16.86 -0.12
N GLU A 221 2.62 -17.57 -0.44
CA GLU A 221 2.99 -18.81 0.24
C GLU A 221 3.52 -18.55 1.65
N TYR A 222 4.46 -17.60 1.79
CA TYR A 222 5.18 -17.38 3.04
C TYR A 222 4.33 -16.68 4.10
N VAL A 223 3.45 -15.76 3.75
CA VAL A 223 2.54 -15.14 4.72
C VAL A 223 1.61 -16.16 5.37
N ARG A 224 1.18 -17.19 4.62
CA ARG A 224 0.37 -18.30 5.13
C ARG A 224 1.12 -19.22 6.09
N LYS A 225 2.44 -19.28 5.95
CA LYS A 225 3.34 -19.98 6.88
C LYS A 225 3.64 -19.18 8.14
N GLY A 226 3.09 -17.96 8.26
CA GLY A 226 3.25 -17.08 9.41
C GLY A 226 4.46 -16.14 9.33
N TYR A 227 5.12 -16.02 8.18
CA TYR A 227 6.21 -15.08 7.96
C TYR A 227 5.69 -13.70 7.56
N ILE A 228 6.41 -12.66 7.95
CA ILE A 228 6.29 -11.33 7.37
C ILE A 228 6.97 -11.38 6.01
N THR A 229 6.29 -10.92 4.97
CA THR A 229 6.84 -10.94 3.61
C THR A 229 7.11 -9.54 3.10
N GLY A 230 8.25 -9.34 2.44
CA GLY A 230 8.60 -8.13 1.71
C GLY A 230 8.78 -8.45 0.23
N VAL A 231 8.15 -7.65 -0.62
CA VAL A 231 8.29 -7.71 -2.08
C VAL A 231 8.70 -6.33 -2.58
N THR A 232 9.77 -6.24 -3.35
CA THR A 232 10.13 -5.00 -4.03
C THR A 232 9.29 -4.82 -5.27
N LEU A 233 8.67 -3.64 -5.42
CA LEU A 233 7.78 -3.33 -6.53
C LEU A 233 8.35 -2.19 -7.39
N THR A 234 7.85 -2.09 -8.61
CA THR A 234 8.15 -0.98 -9.51
C THR A 234 6.90 -0.56 -10.26
N TRP A 235 6.80 0.71 -10.63
CA TRP A 235 5.74 1.21 -11.49
C TRP A 235 5.87 0.75 -12.95
N LYS A 236 7.08 0.26 -13.35
CA LYS A 236 7.33 -0.25 -14.71
C LYS A 236 6.67 -1.61 -14.89
N GLN A 237 5.67 -1.67 -15.75
CA GLN A 237 4.92 -2.90 -16.08
C GLN A 237 5.40 -3.52 -17.41
N GLN A 238 6.49 -3.00 -17.97
CA GLN A 238 7.04 -3.53 -19.21
C GLN A 238 7.68 -4.90 -18.98
N ASP A 239 7.27 -5.87 -19.79
CA ASP A 239 7.91 -7.17 -19.89
C ASP A 239 9.01 -7.12 -20.97
N ASN A 240 10.25 -7.12 -20.49
CA ASN A 240 11.43 -7.05 -21.37
C ASN A 240 11.61 -8.31 -22.23
N GLU A 241 11.23 -9.48 -21.74
CA GLU A 241 11.33 -10.74 -22.49
C GLU A 241 10.37 -10.73 -23.69
N SER A 242 9.11 -10.40 -23.44
CA SER A 242 8.10 -10.25 -24.49
C SER A 242 8.44 -9.15 -25.49
N MET A 243 8.98 -8.02 -25.02
CA MET A 243 9.44 -6.94 -25.88
C MET A 243 10.55 -7.42 -26.83
N ASN A 244 11.59 -8.09 -26.32
CA ASN A 244 12.67 -8.61 -27.14
C ASN A 244 12.19 -9.66 -28.15
N ARG A 245 11.24 -10.52 -27.72
CA ARG A 245 10.62 -11.52 -28.61
C ARG A 245 9.86 -10.87 -29.75
N LEU A 246 9.07 -9.81 -29.49
CA LEU A 246 8.36 -9.06 -30.51
C LEU A 246 9.32 -8.36 -31.48
N THR A 247 10.38 -7.72 -30.97
CA THR A 247 11.41 -7.09 -31.81
C THR A 247 12.02 -8.10 -32.77
N ASN A 248 12.43 -9.27 -32.28
CA ASN A 248 12.98 -10.34 -33.14
C ASN A 248 11.99 -10.89 -34.18
N ILE A 249 10.69 -10.77 -33.92
CA ILE A 249 9.65 -11.14 -34.93
C ILE A 249 9.59 -10.07 -36.03
N LEU A 250 9.60 -8.79 -35.65
CA LEU A 250 9.51 -7.67 -36.58
C LEU A 250 10.76 -7.55 -37.46
N ASP A 251 11.94 -7.84 -36.96
CA ASP A 251 13.20 -7.82 -37.71
C ASP A 251 13.27 -8.89 -38.81
N LYS A 252 12.31 -9.82 -38.89
CA LYS A 252 12.21 -10.87 -39.91
C LYS A 252 11.19 -10.57 -41.00
N ILE A 253 10.47 -9.45 -40.88
CA ILE A 253 9.49 -8.97 -41.86
C ILE A 253 10.14 -7.97 -42.79
#